data_b8e59b6b8019ddda8824761f6ef238c2
#
_entry.id   b8e59b6b8019ddda8824761f6ef238c2
#
_cell.length_a   1.000
_cell.length_b   1.000
_cell.length_c   1.000
_cell.angle_alpha   90.00
_cell.angle_beta   90.00
_cell.angle_gamma   90.00
#
_symmetry.space_group_name_H-M   'P 1'
#
loop_
_entity.id
_entity.type
_entity.pdbx_description
1 polymer ?
#
loop_
_entity_poly.entity_id
_entity_poly.type
_entity_poly.pdbx_seq_one_letter_code
_entity_poly.pdbx_strand_id
1 'polypeptide(L)'
;MTKKVYDKYNYLLTRFPDTEWSGPGWYKIKLNEQGYPTTIKLMHFHPLDLGGHASTEWEAKDFAKIMRKTYEDNPSLKSCYIGLIHSHHNMGAFLSGTDKATIEDNSPKEGFYCSLVVSSKPGKELAFGFGYQDQYENIHVVEIDDISIPISHDLS
;
A
#
# COMPACT_ATOMS: atom_id res chain seq x y z
N MET A 1 -3.35 -7.83 -7.55
CA MET A 1 -4.30 -6.71 -7.33
C MET A 1 -5.50 -6.80 -8.25
N THR A 2 -6.57 -6.07 -7.97
CA THR A 2 -7.73 -6.02 -8.84
C THR A 2 -7.42 -5.18 -10.08
N LYS A 3 -8.13 -5.43 -11.18
CA LYS A 3 -8.00 -4.60 -12.39
C LYS A 3 -8.37 -3.14 -12.11
N LYS A 4 -9.38 -2.92 -11.28
CA LYS A 4 -9.82 -1.57 -10.89
C LYS A 4 -8.71 -0.79 -10.18
N VAL A 5 -7.98 -1.44 -9.27
CA VAL A 5 -6.84 -0.83 -8.58
C VAL A 5 -5.70 -0.54 -9.56
N TYR A 6 -5.38 -1.50 -10.41
CA TYR A 6 -4.33 -1.36 -11.42
C TYR A 6 -4.62 -0.17 -12.35
N ASP A 7 -5.83 -0.10 -12.90
CA ASP A 7 -6.23 0.98 -13.80
C ASP A 7 -6.19 2.33 -13.08
N LYS A 8 -6.61 2.36 -11.81
CA LYS A 8 -6.65 3.60 -11.01
C LYS A 8 -5.26 4.18 -10.78
N TYR A 9 -4.29 3.36 -10.35
CA TYR A 9 -2.97 3.93 -10.10
C TYR A 9 -2.23 4.27 -11.40
N ASN A 10 -2.45 3.54 -12.48
CA ASN A 10 -1.90 3.91 -13.78
C ASN A 10 -2.49 5.23 -14.28
N TYR A 11 -3.78 5.45 -14.07
CA TYR A 11 -4.40 6.74 -14.37
C TYR A 11 -3.72 7.87 -13.58
N LEU A 12 -3.48 7.66 -12.29
CA LEU A 12 -2.82 8.68 -11.46
C LEU A 12 -1.38 8.92 -11.89
N LEU A 13 -0.64 7.88 -12.25
CA LEU A 13 0.72 8.02 -12.77
C LEU A 13 0.76 8.84 -14.06
N THR A 14 -0.24 8.65 -14.91
CA THR A 14 -0.37 9.40 -16.18
C THR A 14 -0.81 10.84 -15.94
N ARG A 15 -1.77 11.04 -15.04
CA ARG A 15 -2.36 12.35 -14.76
C ARG A 15 -1.41 13.26 -13.97
N PHE A 16 -0.60 12.67 -13.08
CA PHE A 16 0.33 13.39 -12.22
C PHE A 16 1.76 12.85 -12.40
N PRO A 17 2.36 13.01 -13.60
CA PRO A 17 3.64 12.38 -13.90
C PRO A 17 4.83 12.97 -13.15
N ASP A 18 4.72 14.23 -12.70
CA ASP A 18 5.81 14.94 -12.03
C ASP A 18 5.56 15.12 -10.54
N THR A 19 4.52 14.48 -10.01
CA THR A 19 4.09 14.67 -8.62
C THR A 19 3.99 13.34 -7.91
N GLU A 20 4.57 13.25 -6.73
CA GLU A 20 4.35 12.09 -5.86
C GLU A 20 3.00 12.22 -5.18
N TRP A 21 2.20 11.17 -5.27
CA TRP A 21 0.93 11.08 -4.58
C TRP A 21 0.96 9.91 -3.61
N SER A 22 0.12 9.98 -2.60
CA SER A 22 0.03 8.92 -1.59
C SER A 22 -1.39 8.79 -1.06
N GLY A 23 -1.65 7.67 -0.44
CA GLY A 23 -2.92 7.43 0.22
C GLY A 23 -2.96 6.09 0.94
N PRO A 24 -4.01 5.86 1.74
CA PRO A 24 -4.20 4.58 2.37
C PRO A 24 -4.54 3.50 1.35
N GLY A 25 -4.03 2.29 1.60
CA GLY A 25 -4.33 1.10 0.81
C GLY A 25 -4.90 0.00 1.69
N TRP A 26 -5.79 -0.79 1.14
CA TRP A 26 -6.41 -1.93 1.82
C TRP A 26 -5.88 -3.22 1.21
N TYR A 27 -5.17 -3.99 2.02
CA TYR A 27 -4.45 -5.18 1.59
C TYR A 27 -5.09 -6.43 2.17
N LYS A 28 -5.45 -7.36 1.29
CA LYS A 28 -5.93 -8.67 1.70
C LYS A 28 -4.74 -9.61 1.76
N ILE A 29 -4.55 -10.25 2.91
CA ILE A 29 -3.39 -11.10 3.15
C ILE A 29 -3.86 -12.52 3.44
N LYS A 30 -3.30 -13.48 2.69
CA LYS A 30 -3.42 -14.90 2.97
C LYS A 30 -2.23 -15.34 3.79
N LEU A 31 -2.50 -16.04 4.89
CA LEU A 31 -1.47 -16.54 5.81
C LEU A 31 -1.29 -18.05 5.66
N ASN A 32 -0.07 -18.53 5.90
CA ASN A 32 0.20 -19.96 6.02
C ASN A 32 -0.14 -20.44 7.44
N GLU A 33 0.13 -21.71 7.73
CA GLU A 33 -0.14 -22.32 9.04
C GLU A 33 0.64 -21.66 10.18
N GLN A 34 1.79 -21.05 9.87
CA GLN A 34 2.61 -20.36 10.86
C GLN A 34 2.20 -18.89 11.04
N GLY A 35 1.16 -18.44 10.33
CA GLY A 35 0.70 -17.06 10.40
C GLY A 35 1.53 -16.08 9.58
N TYR A 36 2.32 -16.57 8.61
CA TYR A 36 3.14 -15.73 7.75
C TYR A 36 2.49 -15.51 6.38
N PRO A 37 2.60 -14.31 5.80
CA PRO A 37 1.96 -14.03 4.52
C PRO A 37 2.46 -14.90 3.36
N THR A 38 1.52 -15.49 2.63
CA THR A 38 1.81 -16.22 1.39
C THR A 38 1.38 -15.45 0.15
N THR A 39 0.32 -14.65 0.29
CA THR A 39 -0.21 -13.83 -0.80
C THR A 39 -0.70 -12.51 -0.23
N ILE A 40 -0.33 -11.40 -0.87
CA ILE A 40 -0.78 -10.07 -0.50
C ILE A 40 -1.40 -9.43 -1.73
N LYS A 41 -2.63 -8.96 -1.59
CA LYS A 41 -3.39 -8.36 -2.69
C LYS A 41 -3.91 -7.00 -2.29
N LEU A 42 -3.56 -5.97 -3.08
CA LEU A 42 -4.15 -4.64 -2.89
C LEU A 42 -5.55 -4.63 -3.46
N MET A 43 -6.53 -4.44 -2.59
CA MET A 43 -7.96 -4.50 -2.93
C MET A 43 -8.55 -3.13 -3.24
N HIS A 44 -8.03 -2.08 -2.62
CA HIS A 44 -8.54 -0.72 -2.75
C HIS A 44 -7.50 0.27 -2.25
N PHE A 45 -7.51 1.48 -2.80
CA PHE A 45 -6.77 2.59 -2.22
C PHE A 45 -7.48 3.90 -2.51
N HIS A 46 -7.14 4.91 -1.72
CA HIS A 46 -7.69 6.25 -1.90
C HIS A 46 -6.54 7.26 -1.94
N PRO A 47 -6.35 7.99 -3.06
CA PRO A 47 -5.33 9.03 -3.10
C PRO A 47 -5.76 10.19 -2.21
N LEU A 48 -5.00 10.44 -1.15
CA LEU A 48 -5.32 11.44 -0.14
C LEU A 48 -4.46 12.68 -0.29
N ASP A 49 -3.20 12.51 -0.68
CA ASP A 49 -2.27 13.60 -0.92
C ASP A 49 -1.80 13.59 -2.37
N LEU A 50 -2.14 14.63 -3.11
CA LEU A 50 -1.71 14.83 -4.50
C LEU A 50 -0.69 15.97 -4.60
N GLY A 51 -0.17 16.44 -3.46
CA GLY A 51 0.61 17.66 -3.37
C GLY A 51 2.10 17.55 -3.65
N GLY A 52 2.61 16.38 -3.96
CA GLY A 52 3.99 16.21 -4.40
C GLY A 52 5.04 16.24 -3.30
N HIS A 53 4.67 16.13 -2.04
CA HIS A 53 5.61 15.98 -0.95
C HIS A 53 5.89 14.51 -0.66
N ALA A 54 7.14 14.20 -0.33
CA ALA A 54 7.52 12.85 0.06
C ALA A 54 6.96 12.46 1.44
N SER A 55 6.42 13.43 2.18
CA SER A 55 5.80 13.20 3.47
C SER A 55 4.43 12.55 3.30
N THR A 56 4.19 11.50 4.08
CA THR A 56 2.92 10.79 4.10
C THR A 56 2.08 11.19 5.31
N GLU A 57 2.32 12.36 5.87
CA GLU A 57 1.53 12.87 6.98
C GLU A 57 0.18 13.35 6.47
N TRP A 58 -0.85 12.61 6.82
CA TRP A 58 -2.23 12.98 6.53
C TRP A 58 -2.87 13.54 7.79
N GLU A 59 -3.75 14.53 7.62
CA GLU A 59 -4.53 14.98 8.75
C GLU A 59 -5.43 13.85 9.24
N ALA A 60 -5.40 13.59 10.55
CA ALA A 60 -6.17 12.51 11.16
C ALA A 60 -7.67 12.62 10.88
N LYS A 61 -8.17 13.85 10.79
CA LYS A 61 -9.59 14.13 10.49
C LYS A 61 -9.97 13.66 9.09
N ASP A 62 -9.13 13.95 8.09
CA ASP A 62 -9.39 13.55 6.70
C ASP A 62 -9.28 12.05 6.55
N PHE A 63 -8.29 11.45 7.19
CA PHE A 63 -8.10 10.01 7.19
C PHE A 63 -9.31 9.29 7.78
N ALA A 64 -9.79 9.73 8.95
CA ALA A 64 -10.94 9.12 9.61
C ALA A 64 -12.20 9.22 8.76
N LYS A 65 -12.42 10.36 8.09
CA LYS A 65 -13.56 10.56 7.21
C LYS A 65 -13.55 9.61 6.02
N ILE A 66 -12.38 9.45 5.40
CA ILE A 66 -12.20 8.55 4.26
C ILE A 66 -12.40 7.09 4.68
N MET A 67 -11.87 6.70 5.84
CA MET A 67 -12.06 5.37 6.38
C MET A 67 -13.53 5.04 6.58
N ARG A 68 -14.27 5.95 7.18
CA ARG A 68 -15.70 5.76 7.42
C ARG A 68 -16.47 5.57 6.12
N LYS A 69 -16.26 6.45 5.15
CA LYS A 69 -16.93 6.38 3.87
C LYS A 69 -16.58 5.10 3.11
N THR A 70 -15.32 4.72 3.13
CA THR A 70 -14.85 3.51 2.46
C THR A 70 -15.55 2.26 3.00
N TYR A 71 -15.69 2.16 4.31
CA TYR A 71 -16.36 1.01 4.93
C TYR A 71 -17.88 1.05 4.74
N GLU A 72 -18.49 2.22 4.63
CA GLU A 72 -19.91 2.34 4.27
C GLU A 72 -20.16 1.84 2.85
N ASP A 73 -19.28 2.23 1.90
CA ASP A 73 -19.42 1.86 0.50
C ASP A 73 -19.04 0.40 0.24
N ASN A 74 -18.06 -0.12 0.98
CA ASN A 74 -17.59 -1.51 0.83
C ASN A 74 -17.20 -2.12 2.18
N PRO A 75 -18.18 -2.68 2.90
CA PRO A 75 -17.92 -3.26 4.23
C PRO A 75 -16.94 -4.43 4.23
N SER A 76 -16.75 -5.12 3.09
CA SER A 76 -15.81 -6.24 3.01
C SER A 76 -14.36 -5.81 3.22
N LEU A 77 -14.04 -4.53 3.04
CA LEU A 77 -12.70 -4.01 3.26
C LEU A 77 -12.31 -3.97 4.74
N LYS A 78 -13.25 -4.15 5.66
CA LYS A 78 -12.96 -4.23 7.10
C LYS A 78 -12.06 -5.42 7.45
N SER A 79 -12.04 -6.45 6.63
CA SER A 79 -11.17 -7.62 6.82
C SER A 79 -9.77 -7.42 6.26
N CYS A 80 -9.52 -6.32 5.57
CA CYS A 80 -8.21 -6.00 5.00
C CYS A 80 -7.33 -5.28 6.02
N TYR A 81 -6.02 -5.41 5.83
CA TYR A 81 -5.04 -4.62 6.59
C TYR A 81 -4.83 -3.29 5.89
N ILE A 82 -4.73 -2.23 6.68
CA ILE A 82 -4.49 -0.91 6.15
C ILE A 82 -3.00 -0.67 6.05
N GLY A 83 -2.59 -0.08 4.95
CA GLY A 83 -1.22 0.33 4.72
C GLY A 83 -1.18 1.56 3.83
N LEU A 84 -0.11 1.68 3.09
CA LEU A 84 0.21 2.85 2.29
C LEU A 84 0.42 2.44 0.84
N ILE A 85 0.03 3.31 -0.08
CA ILE A 85 0.50 3.30 -1.46
C ILE A 85 0.98 4.70 -1.81
N HIS A 86 2.12 4.81 -2.48
CA HIS A 86 2.55 6.08 -3.02
C HIS A 86 3.32 5.92 -4.32
N SER A 87 3.41 7.01 -5.08
CA SER A 87 4.13 7.02 -6.35
C SER A 87 5.53 7.59 -6.17
N HIS A 88 6.47 7.05 -6.94
CA HIS A 88 7.77 7.67 -7.20
C HIS A 88 7.79 8.32 -8.58
N HIS A 89 6.63 8.65 -9.13
CA HIS A 89 6.43 9.16 -10.49
C HIS A 89 7.31 8.43 -11.53
N ASN A 90 8.32 9.05 -12.11
CA ASN A 90 9.16 8.42 -13.15
C ASN A 90 10.55 8.01 -12.66
N MET A 91 10.81 8.07 -11.36
CA MET A 91 12.13 7.76 -10.79
C MET A 91 12.42 6.26 -10.62
N GLY A 92 11.43 5.41 -10.83
CA GLY A 92 11.54 3.99 -10.52
C GLY A 92 11.10 3.68 -9.09
N ALA A 93 10.43 2.57 -8.92
CA ALA A 93 9.94 2.14 -7.63
C ALA A 93 11.05 1.49 -6.81
N PHE A 94 11.22 1.96 -5.58
CA PHE A 94 12.09 1.35 -4.57
C PHE A 94 11.59 1.77 -3.20
N LEU A 95 11.91 0.98 -2.18
CA LEU A 95 11.63 1.36 -0.80
C LEU A 95 12.77 2.22 -0.29
N SER A 96 12.51 3.52 -0.13
CA SER A 96 13.47 4.46 0.43
C SER A 96 13.67 4.22 1.93
N GLY A 97 14.68 4.87 2.51
CA GLY A 97 14.88 4.86 3.97
C GLY A 97 13.65 5.37 4.71
N THR A 98 13.00 6.42 4.18
CA THR A 98 11.76 6.96 4.74
C THR A 98 10.62 5.95 4.64
N ASP A 99 10.50 5.23 3.53
CA ASP A 99 9.48 4.20 3.37
C ASP A 99 9.65 3.08 4.41
N LYS A 100 10.89 2.62 4.60
CA LYS A 100 11.20 1.59 5.58
C LYS A 100 10.92 2.04 7.00
N ALA A 101 11.26 3.29 7.33
CA ALA A 101 10.96 3.88 8.64
C ALA A 101 9.45 3.97 8.87
N THR A 102 8.68 4.34 7.85
CA THR A 102 7.22 4.40 7.93
C THR A 102 6.62 3.01 8.21
N ILE A 103 7.12 1.97 7.54
CA ILE A 103 6.69 0.60 7.80
C ILE A 103 7.01 0.21 9.23
N GLU A 104 8.22 0.48 9.70
CA GLU A 104 8.65 0.15 11.06
C GLU A 104 7.77 0.85 12.09
N ASP A 105 7.55 2.17 11.94
CA ASP A 105 6.78 2.97 12.88
C ASP A 105 5.30 2.59 12.95
N ASN A 106 4.77 1.99 11.90
CA ASN A 106 3.35 1.63 11.82
C ASN A 106 3.08 0.13 11.97
N SER A 107 4.12 -0.68 12.19
CA SER A 107 3.96 -2.13 12.33
C SER A 107 3.15 -2.46 13.59
N PRO A 108 1.98 -3.11 13.43
CA PRO A 108 1.09 -3.36 14.57
C PRO A 108 1.53 -4.56 15.38
N LYS A 109 1.04 -4.65 16.62
CA LYS A 109 1.25 -5.83 17.47
C LYS A 109 0.60 -7.07 16.87
N GLU A 110 -0.56 -6.91 16.26
CA GLU A 110 -1.27 -7.97 15.57
C GLU A 110 -1.56 -7.55 14.14
N GLY A 111 -1.15 -8.36 13.18
CA GLY A 111 -1.35 -8.08 11.77
C GLY A 111 -0.11 -7.50 11.11
N PHE A 112 -0.32 -6.77 10.02
CA PHE A 112 0.75 -6.31 9.13
C PHE A 112 0.47 -4.89 8.67
N TYR A 113 1.54 -4.15 8.43
CA TYR A 113 1.48 -2.86 7.74
C TYR A 113 2.19 -2.99 6.41
N CYS A 114 1.48 -2.72 5.32
CA CYS A 114 1.98 -2.89 3.95
C CYS A 114 2.26 -1.54 3.31
N SER A 115 3.28 -1.50 2.45
CA SER A 115 3.60 -0.31 1.68
C SER A 115 3.97 -0.70 0.25
N LEU A 116 3.22 -0.16 -0.71
CA LEU A 116 3.46 -0.34 -2.13
C LEU A 116 3.92 0.97 -2.74
N VAL A 117 5.03 0.92 -3.47
CA VAL A 117 5.52 2.04 -4.26
C VAL A 117 5.29 1.73 -5.73
N VAL A 118 4.70 2.66 -6.46
CA VAL A 118 4.43 2.52 -7.88
C VAL A 118 5.18 3.58 -8.67
N SER A 119 5.56 3.24 -9.90
CA SER A 119 6.30 4.14 -10.79
C SER A 119 5.90 3.88 -12.23
N SER A 120 6.05 4.90 -13.06
CA SER A 120 5.88 4.78 -14.52
C SER A 120 7.16 4.35 -15.24
N LYS A 121 8.28 4.21 -14.53
CA LYS A 121 9.55 3.85 -15.15
C LYS A 121 9.57 2.40 -15.62
N PRO A 122 9.77 2.11 -16.91
CA PRO A 122 9.80 0.74 -17.41
C PRO A 122 10.85 -0.12 -16.70
N GLY A 123 10.46 -1.32 -16.32
CA GLY A 123 11.31 -2.28 -15.61
C GLY A 123 11.44 -2.02 -14.11
N LYS A 124 10.89 -0.92 -13.60
CA LYS A 124 10.93 -0.55 -12.18
C LYS A 124 9.59 0.00 -11.72
N GLU A 125 8.52 -0.71 -12.07
CA GLU A 125 7.16 -0.24 -11.85
C GLU A 125 6.68 -0.40 -10.42
N LEU A 126 7.19 -1.39 -9.68
CA LEU A 126 6.71 -1.73 -8.34
C LEU A 126 7.83 -2.04 -7.36
N ALA A 127 7.65 -1.60 -6.12
CA ALA A 127 8.39 -2.07 -4.96
C ALA A 127 7.41 -2.27 -3.81
N PHE A 128 7.66 -3.26 -2.96
CA PHE A 128 6.73 -3.60 -1.90
C PHE A 128 7.47 -4.07 -0.66
N GLY A 129 6.96 -3.67 0.49
CA GLY A 129 7.42 -4.17 1.77
C GLY A 129 6.28 -4.24 2.77
N PHE A 130 6.48 -5.00 3.82
CA PHE A 130 5.54 -5.06 4.93
C PHE A 130 6.29 -5.19 6.25
N GLY A 131 5.62 -4.81 7.33
CA GLY A 131 6.16 -4.90 8.68
C GLY A 131 5.19 -5.56 9.64
N TYR A 132 5.73 -6.19 10.66
CA TYR A 132 4.97 -6.82 11.73
C TYR A 132 5.80 -6.90 13.00
N GLN A 133 5.15 -7.15 14.12
CA GLN A 133 5.82 -7.44 15.38
C GLN A 133 5.73 -8.94 15.68
N ASP A 134 6.84 -9.51 16.14
CA ASP A 134 6.86 -10.90 16.56
C ASP A 134 6.33 -11.04 17.99
N GLN A 135 6.31 -12.27 18.53
CA GLN A 135 5.81 -12.56 19.88
C GLN A 135 6.60 -11.86 20.99
N TYR A 136 7.80 -11.39 20.69
CA TYR A 136 8.67 -10.66 21.63
C TYR A 136 8.64 -9.16 21.41
N GLU A 137 7.68 -8.66 20.60
CA GLU A 137 7.53 -7.25 20.24
C GLU A 137 8.68 -6.69 19.42
N ASN A 138 9.47 -7.56 18.78
CA ASN A 138 10.48 -7.11 17.82
C ASN A 138 9.83 -6.81 16.47
N ILE A 139 10.20 -5.68 15.89
CA ILE A 139 9.66 -5.25 14.61
C ILE A 139 10.50 -5.83 13.47
N HIS A 140 9.82 -6.46 12.53
CA HIS A 140 10.43 -7.00 11.32
C HIS A 140 9.91 -6.24 10.12
N VAL A 141 10.81 -5.74 9.27
CA VAL A 141 10.49 -5.12 8.00
C VAL A 141 11.00 -6.03 6.89
N VAL A 142 10.08 -6.48 6.05
CA VAL A 142 10.38 -7.42 4.96
C VAL A 142 10.19 -6.71 3.63
N GLU A 143 11.23 -6.69 2.82
CA GLU A 143 11.20 -6.16 1.46
C GLU A 143 11.05 -7.33 0.49
N ILE A 144 10.13 -7.18 -0.48
CA ILE A 144 9.87 -8.24 -1.46
C ILE A 144 10.47 -7.82 -2.80
N ASP A 145 11.47 -8.59 -3.26
CA ASP A 145 12.21 -8.30 -4.47
C ASP A 145 11.55 -8.85 -5.73
N ASP A 146 10.80 -9.93 -5.61
CA ASP A 146 10.18 -10.60 -6.75
C ASP A 146 8.67 -10.37 -6.73
N ILE A 147 8.26 -9.27 -7.34
CA ILE A 147 6.85 -8.89 -7.40
C ILE A 147 6.32 -9.20 -8.80
N SER A 148 5.36 -10.11 -8.86
CA SER A 148 4.53 -10.29 -10.04
C SER A 148 3.20 -9.57 -9.82
N ILE A 149 2.60 -9.08 -10.91
CA ILE A 149 1.28 -8.46 -10.85
C ILE A 149 0.28 -9.39 -11.53
N PRO A 150 -0.26 -10.40 -10.85
CA PRO A 150 -1.43 -11.07 -11.38
C PRO A 150 -2.61 -10.11 -11.23
N ILE A 151 -3.16 -9.67 -12.35
CA ILE A 151 -4.33 -8.81 -12.35
C ILE A 151 -5.54 -9.72 -12.28
N SER A 152 -6.27 -9.63 -11.17
CA SER A 152 -7.54 -10.33 -11.03
C SER A 152 -8.62 -9.54 -11.75
N HIS A 153 -9.36 -10.20 -12.62
CA HIS A 153 -10.53 -9.61 -13.29
C HIS A 153 -11.79 -9.64 -12.43
N ASP A 154 -11.70 -10.16 -11.22
CA ASP A 154 -12.80 -10.13 -10.27
C ASP A 154 -13.09 -8.70 -9.84
N LEU A 155 -14.35 -8.33 -9.90
CA LEU A 155 -14.83 -6.98 -9.57
C LEU A 155 -15.06 -6.77 -8.07
N SER A 156 -14.65 -7.71 -7.27
CA SER A 156 -14.82 -7.62 -5.81
C SER A 156 -13.70 -6.85 -5.15
#